data_32ec3569f37fb9c72a9f42f024d6880e
#
_entry.id   32ec3569f37fb9c72a9f42f024d6880e
#
_cell.length_a   1.000
_cell.length_b   1.000
_cell.length_c   1.000
_cell.angle_alpha   90.00
_cell.angle_beta   90.00
_cell.angle_gamma   90.00
#
_symmetry.space_group_name_H-M   'P 1'
#
loop_
_entity.id
_entity.type
_entity.pdbx_description
1 polymer ?
#
loop_
_entity_poly.entity_id
_entity_poly.type
_entity_poly.pdbx_seq_one_letter_code
_entity_poly.pdbx_strand_id
1 'polypeptide(L)'
;MDYQVDTLTRFMTAAQSADAIACVPDLIATARDAGMMVIHVVVAFRPGHPEVSPRNPVFSALKANGMAGAGSEGAAIHPAAAARAGEPIVVKQRISPFVGTDLETLLRANSIHTLVLAGVHTSGVVLSTVRHAGDLDYRLVVVRDCCADPDAEVHAMLLDIVIAKQAAVVTTAELAGALTGRSS
;
A
#
# COMPACT_ATOMS: atom_id res chain seq x y z
N MET A 1 -1.13 1.47 -1.38
CA MET A 1 -1.80 0.39 -0.60
C MET A 1 -2.41 1.00 0.65
N ASP A 2 -3.66 0.64 0.94
CA ASP A 2 -4.43 1.03 2.13
C ASP A 2 -4.60 2.56 2.36
N TYR A 3 -4.51 3.36 1.29
CA TYR A 3 -4.88 4.78 1.34
C TYR A 3 -6.40 4.92 1.40
N GLN A 4 -6.99 4.45 2.49
CA GLN A 4 -8.43 4.49 2.74
C GLN A 4 -8.75 5.50 3.83
N VAL A 5 -9.98 6.04 3.80
CA VAL A 5 -10.41 7.10 4.72
C VAL A 5 -10.19 6.71 6.18
N ASP A 6 -10.68 5.53 6.61
CA ASP A 6 -10.50 5.07 7.99
C ASP A 6 -9.03 4.85 8.36
N THR A 7 -8.22 4.30 7.47
CA THR A 7 -6.79 4.04 7.72
C THR A 7 -6.04 5.35 7.99
N LEU A 8 -6.34 6.37 7.22
CA LEU A 8 -5.72 7.69 7.35
C LEU A 8 -6.24 8.46 8.58
N THR A 9 -7.53 8.39 8.89
CA THR A 9 -8.14 9.29 9.89
C THR A 9 -8.22 8.71 11.29
N ARG A 10 -8.19 7.38 11.45
CA ARG A 10 -8.37 6.73 12.75
C ARG A 10 -7.08 6.30 13.44
N PHE A 11 -5.99 6.17 12.71
CA PHE A 11 -4.70 5.71 13.25
C PHE A 11 -3.63 6.79 13.25
N MET A 12 -3.85 7.89 12.53
CA MET A 12 -2.88 8.98 12.39
C MET A 12 -3.52 10.31 12.75
N THR A 13 -2.69 11.27 13.16
CA THR A 13 -3.12 12.66 13.30
C THR A 13 -3.40 13.29 11.93
N ALA A 14 -4.15 14.38 11.89
CA ALA A 14 -4.45 15.09 10.65
C ALA A 14 -3.17 15.52 9.89
N ALA A 15 -2.12 15.94 10.63
CA ALA A 15 -0.83 16.31 10.04
C ALA A 15 -0.14 15.09 9.41
N GLN A 16 -0.02 13.98 10.13
CA GLN A 16 0.56 12.74 9.61
C GLN A 16 -0.18 12.22 8.37
N SER A 17 -1.52 12.31 8.38
CA SER A 17 -2.33 11.90 7.25
C SER A 17 -2.10 12.80 6.03
N ALA A 18 -2.03 14.12 6.23
CA ALA A 18 -1.75 15.07 5.16
C ALA A 18 -0.37 14.81 4.54
N ASP A 19 0.65 14.60 5.36
CA ASP A 19 2.02 14.30 4.91
C ASP A 19 2.05 12.97 4.13
N ALA A 20 1.37 11.93 4.64
CA ALA A 20 1.32 10.60 4.02
C ALA A 20 0.71 10.57 2.62
N ILE A 21 -0.19 11.49 2.32
CA ILE A 21 -0.89 11.55 1.02
C ILE A 21 -0.40 12.67 0.11
N ALA A 22 0.49 13.57 0.60
CA ALA A 22 0.93 14.73 -0.16
C ALA A 22 1.56 14.37 -1.51
N CYS A 23 2.43 13.34 -1.54
CA CYS A 23 3.13 12.90 -2.75
C CYS A 23 2.37 11.83 -3.56
N VAL A 24 1.26 11.30 -3.05
CA VAL A 24 0.57 10.16 -3.68
C VAL A 24 0.03 10.49 -5.07
N PRO A 25 -0.60 11.67 -5.32
CA PRO A 25 -1.04 12.04 -6.66
C PRO A 25 0.12 12.09 -7.67
N ASP A 26 1.25 12.66 -7.28
CA ASP A 26 2.44 12.80 -8.14
C ASP A 26 3.08 11.44 -8.43
N LEU A 27 3.18 10.56 -7.42
CA LEU A 27 3.64 9.18 -7.59
C LEU A 27 2.77 8.42 -8.60
N ILE A 28 1.45 8.50 -8.43
CA ILE A 28 0.49 7.81 -9.32
C ILE A 28 0.55 8.39 -10.74
N ALA A 29 0.67 9.71 -10.89
CA ALA A 29 0.83 10.35 -12.19
C ALA A 29 2.13 9.89 -12.87
N THR A 30 3.25 9.93 -12.15
CA THR A 30 4.56 9.45 -12.65
C THR A 30 4.49 7.99 -13.12
N ALA A 31 3.85 7.11 -12.36
CA ALA A 31 3.67 5.72 -12.75
C ALA A 31 2.83 5.56 -14.03
N ARG A 32 1.74 6.31 -14.15
CA ARG A 32 0.86 6.30 -15.34
C ARG A 32 1.58 6.81 -16.58
N ASP A 33 2.32 7.92 -16.44
CA ASP A 33 3.06 8.54 -17.54
C ASP A 33 4.20 7.63 -18.04
N ALA A 34 4.78 6.83 -17.14
CA ALA A 34 5.76 5.81 -17.47
C ALA A 34 5.15 4.50 -18.01
N GLY A 35 3.83 4.43 -18.21
CA GLY A 35 3.13 3.23 -18.69
C GLY A 35 3.13 2.06 -17.71
N MET A 36 3.36 2.33 -16.42
CA MET A 36 3.32 1.29 -15.39
C MET A 36 1.88 0.90 -15.07
N MET A 37 1.67 -0.38 -14.76
CA MET A 37 0.39 -0.85 -14.24
C MET A 37 0.20 -0.36 -12.80
N VAL A 38 -0.83 0.45 -12.57
CA VAL A 38 -1.21 0.92 -11.24
C VAL A 38 -2.24 -0.05 -10.65
N ILE A 39 -1.93 -0.59 -9.47
CA ILE A 39 -2.81 -1.51 -8.73
C ILE A 39 -3.12 -0.88 -7.37
N HIS A 40 -4.42 -0.69 -7.09
CA HIS A 40 -4.87 -0.21 -5.80
C HIS A 40 -5.13 -1.41 -4.87
N VAL A 41 -4.64 -1.34 -3.65
CA VAL A 41 -4.87 -2.37 -2.63
C VAL A 41 -5.67 -1.76 -1.49
N VAL A 42 -6.75 -2.42 -1.10
CA VAL A 42 -7.64 -1.97 -0.02
C VAL A 42 -7.96 -3.13 0.92
N VAL A 43 -8.17 -2.82 2.20
CA VAL A 43 -8.71 -3.78 3.16
C VAL A 43 -10.23 -3.61 3.25
N ALA A 44 -10.98 -4.69 3.01
CA ALA A 44 -12.42 -4.66 3.21
C ALA A 44 -12.97 -6.05 3.57
N PHE A 45 -13.99 -6.06 4.41
CA PHE A 45 -14.66 -7.26 4.91
C PHE A 45 -16.14 -7.26 4.54
N ARG A 46 -16.72 -8.45 4.34
CA ARG A 46 -18.15 -8.61 4.17
C ARG A 46 -18.93 -8.17 5.42
N PRO A 47 -20.23 -7.88 5.30
CA PRO A 47 -21.06 -7.57 6.46
C PRO A 47 -20.89 -8.61 7.57
N GLY A 48 -20.67 -8.14 8.81
CA GLY A 48 -20.40 -8.99 9.97
C GLY A 48 -18.96 -9.51 10.07
N HIS A 49 -18.08 -9.21 9.12
CA HIS A 49 -16.66 -9.59 9.10
C HIS A 49 -16.43 -11.11 9.30
N PRO A 50 -17.08 -11.99 8.49
CA PRO A 50 -16.93 -13.44 8.64
C PRO A 50 -15.49 -13.94 8.41
N GLU A 51 -14.66 -13.16 7.72
CA GLU A 51 -13.24 -13.46 7.46
C GLU A 51 -12.34 -13.22 8.66
N VAL A 52 -12.84 -12.58 9.72
CA VAL A 52 -12.05 -12.20 10.89
C VAL A 52 -12.10 -13.30 11.94
N SER A 53 -10.95 -13.94 12.17
CA SER A 53 -10.77 -14.88 13.27
C SER A 53 -10.52 -14.14 14.60
N PRO A 54 -11.13 -14.55 15.71
CA PRO A 54 -10.84 -13.98 17.03
C PRO A 54 -9.40 -14.18 17.49
N ARG A 55 -8.66 -15.07 16.84
CA ARG A 55 -7.22 -15.27 17.07
C ARG A 55 -6.33 -14.24 16.36
N ASN A 56 -6.91 -13.37 15.53
CA ASN A 56 -6.17 -12.30 14.85
C ASN A 56 -6.46 -10.97 15.55
N PRO A 57 -5.57 -10.47 16.43
CA PRO A 57 -5.85 -9.29 17.25
C PRO A 57 -6.06 -8.04 16.41
N VAL A 58 -5.30 -7.86 15.31
CA VAL A 58 -5.39 -6.67 14.44
C VAL A 58 -6.76 -6.57 13.82
N PHE A 59 -7.22 -7.62 13.15
CA PHE A 59 -8.53 -7.59 12.48
C PHE A 59 -9.70 -7.73 13.43
N SER A 60 -9.51 -8.35 14.59
CA SER A 60 -10.51 -8.33 15.67
C SER A 60 -10.75 -6.92 16.20
N ALA A 61 -9.70 -6.12 16.34
CA ALA A 61 -9.83 -4.71 16.72
C ALA A 61 -10.55 -3.89 15.63
N LEU A 62 -10.22 -4.10 14.34
CA LEU A 62 -10.94 -3.45 13.23
C LEU A 62 -12.43 -3.77 13.25
N LYS A 63 -12.78 -5.06 13.40
CA LYS A 63 -14.16 -5.51 13.51
C LYS A 63 -14.89 -4.89 14.69
N ALA A 64 -14.27 -4.88 15.88
CA ALA A 64 -14.86 -4.31 17.09
C ALA A 64 -15.15 -2.80 16.96
N ASN A 65 -14.34 -2.08 16.16
CA ASN A 65 -14.50 -0.66 15.88
C ASN A 65 -15.36 -0.37 14.63
N GLY A 66 -15.98 -1.39 14.02
CA GLY A 66 -16.83 -1.23 12.85
C GLY A 66 -16.12 -0.73 11.59
N MET A 67 -14.80 -0.97 11.49
CA MET A 67 -13.96 -0.46 10.41
C MET A 67 -13.86 -1.44 9.24
N ALA A 68 -13.47 -0.93 8.08
CA ALA A 68 -13.20 -1.70 6.87
C ALA A 68 -14.38 -2.57 6.40
N GLY A 69 -15.63 -2.17 6.68
CA GLY A 69 -16.81 -2.81 6.09
C GLY A 69 -16.91 -2.48 4.60
N ALA A 70 -17.09 -3.50 3.75
CA ALA A 70 -17.22 -3.31 2.32
C ALA A 70 -18.37 -2.34 1.98
N GLY A 71 -18.08 -1.33 1.17
CA GLY A 71 -19.03 -0.29 0.76
C GLY A 71 -19.24 0.83 1.78
N SER A 72 -18.58 0.81 2.94
CA SER A 72 -18.62 1.93 3.88
C SER A 72 -17.76 3.10 3.38
N GLU A 73 -18.10 4.32 3.80
CA GLU A 73 -17.30 5.52 3.50
C GLU A 73 -15.86 5.39 4.02
N GLY A 74 -15.68 4.84 5.21
CA GLY A 74 -14.37 4.61 5.81
C GLY A 74 -13.49 3.62 5.04
N ALA A 75 -14.09 2.65 4.34
CA ALA A 75 -13.38 1.71 3.48
C ALA A 75 -13.07 2.26 2.07
N ALA A 76 -13.60 3.43 1.72
CA ALA A 76 -13.35 4.05 0.42
C ALA A 76 -11.89 4.48 0.26
N ILE A 77 -11.39 4.40 -0.97
CA ILE A 77 -10.07 4.94 -1.32
C ILE A 77 -10.12 6.47 -1.17
N HIS A 78 -9.10 7.02 -0.50
CA HIS A 78 -8.98 8.47 -0.35
C HIS A 78 -8.81 9.15 -1.73
N PRO A 79 -9.42 10.33 -1.97
CA PRO A 79 -9.36 11.01 -3.26
C PRO A 79 -7.93 11.22 -3.81
N ALA A 80 -6.93 11.46 -2.96
CA ALA A 80 -5.53 11.58 -3.35
C ALA A 80 -4.97 10.31 -4.04
N ALA A 81 -5.56 9.13 -3.78
CA ALA A 81 -5.16 7.86 -4.36
C ALA A 81 -6.22 7.28 -5.31
N ALA A 82 -7.10 8.12 -5.88
CA ALA A 82 -8.23 7.69 -6.67
C ALA A 82 -7.83 6.81 -7.86
N ALA A 83 -8.48 5.64 -7.95
CA ALA A 83 -8.32 4.74 -9.09
C ALA A 83 -8.97 5.31 -10.34
N ARG A 84 -8.36 5.08 -11.51
CA ARG A 84 -8.98 5.32 -12.81
C ARG A 84 -9.74 4.09 -13.31
N ALA A 85 -10.66 4.28 -14.22
CA ALA A 85 -11.34 3.18 -14.89
C ALA A 85 -10.29 2.25 -15.55
N GLY A 86 -10.41 0.94 -15.28
CA GLY A 86 -9.47 -0.07 -15.77
C GLY A 86 -8.28 -0.36 -14.88
N GLU A 87 -8.03 0.42 -13.83
CA GLU A 87 -7.02 0.09 -12.83
C GLU A 87 -7.56 -0.95 -11.83
N PRO A 88 -6.85 -2.07 -11.63
CA PRO A 88 -7.30 -3.10 -10.69
C PRO A 88 -7.35 -2.61 -9.24
N ILE A 89 -8.39 -3.05 -8.52
CA ILE A 89 -8.51 -2.86 -7.07
C ILE A 89 -8.47 -4.24 -6.42
N VAL A 90 -7.39 -4.54 -5.73
CA VAL A 90 -7.20 -5.78 -4.98
C VAL A 90 -7.75 -5.61 -3.57
N VAL A 91 -8.75 -6.41 -3.22
CA VAL A 91 -9.39 -6.39 -1.89
C VAL A 91 -8.79 -7.48 -1.03
N LYS A 92 -8.15 -7.09 0.07
CA LYS A 92 -7.51 -8.02 1.00
C LYS A 92 -8.24 -8.10 2.35
N GLN A 93 -8.13 -9.25 3.01
CA GLN A 93 -8.59 -9.49 4.38
C GLN A 93 -7.44 -9.92 5.32
N ARG A 94 -6.19 -9.69 4.87
CA ARG A 94 -4.96 -9.95 5.64
C ARG A 94 -4.01 -8.78 5.48
N ILE A 95 -2.95 -8.73 6.28
CA ILE A 95 -1.98 -7.61 6.20
C ILE A 95 -1.30 -7.62 4.83
N SER A 96 -0.76 -8.77 4.41
CA SER A 96 -0.18 -8.91 3.08
C SER A 96 -1.26 -8.97 1.99
N PRO A 97 -1.13 -8.21 0.91
CA PRO A 97 -2.04 -8.26 -0.24
C PRO A 97 -1.91 -9.54 -1.07
N PHE A 98 -0.89 -10.36 -0.85
CA PHE A 98 -0.74 -11.66 -1.51
C PHE A 98 -1.59 -12.76 -0.89
N VAL A 99 -2.06 -12.57 0.35
CA VAL A 99 -2.77 -13.63 1.08
C VAL A 99 -4.26 -13.63 0.74
N GLY A 100 -4.68 -14.64 -0.02
CA GLY A 100 -6.08 -14.87 -0.36
C GLY A 100 -6.69 -13.84 -1.31
N THR A 101 -5.86 -13.23 -2.17
CA THR A 101 -6.28 -12.30 -3.21
C THR A 101 -5.81 -12.77 -4.60
N ASP A 102 -6.20 -12.06 -5.62
CA ASP A 102 -5.78 -12.27 -7.00
C ASP A 102 -4.52 -11.47 -7.40
N LEU A 103 -3.86 -10.79 -6.45
CA LEU A 103 -2.70 -9.93 -6.74
C LEU A 103 -1.59 -10.69 -7.51
N GLU A 104 -1.20 -11.87 -7.03
CA GLU A 104 -0.14 -12.63 -7.69
C GLU A 104 -0.55 -13.05 -9.11
N THR A 105 -1.81 -13.43 -9.31
CA THR A 105 -2.35 -13.75 -10.63
C THR A 105 -2.26 -12.55 -11.57
N LEU A 106 -2.63 -11.36 -11.10
CA LEU A 106 -2.51 -10.11 -11.88
C LEU A 106 -1.06 -9.83 -12.27
N LEU A 107 -0.14 -9.93 -11.31
CA LEU A 107 1.28 -9.66 -11.55
C LEU A 107 1.88 -10.65 -12.56
N ARG A 108 1.62 -11.94 -12.41
CA ARG A 108 2.11 -13.00 -13.32
C ARG A 108 1.53 -12.88 -14.72
N ALA A 109 0.22 -12.66 -14.84
CA ALA A 109 -0.46 -12.52 -16.12
C ALA A 109 0.07 -11.33 -16.96
N ASN A 110 0.61 -10.31 -16.30
CA ASN A 110 1.18 -9.12 -16.94
C ASN A 110 2.72 -9.15 -16.98
N SER A 111 3.36 -10.28 -16.66
CA SER A 111 4.82 -10.45 -16.68
C SER A 111 5.55 -9.40 -15.86
N ILE A 112 4.98 -8.99 -14.71
CA ILE A 112 5.57 -8.00 -13.83
C ILE A 112 6.64 -8.67 -12.95
N HIS A 113 7.84 -8.10 -12.93
CA HIS A 113 8.99 -8.60 -12.17
C HIS A 113 9.53 -7.55 -11.16
N THR A 114 9.07 -6.33 -11.24
CA THR A 114 9.48 -5.23 -10.35
C THR A 114 8.24 -4.55 -9.78
N LEU A 115 8.21 -4.38 -8.48
CA LEU A 115 7.12 -3.70 -7.78
C LEU A 115 7.63 -2.38 -7.20
N VAL A 116 6.90 -1.30 -7.49
CA VAL A 116 7.05 -0.02 -6.79
C VAL A 116 5.96 0.05 -5.74
N LEU A 117 6.35 0.11 -4.48
CA LEU A 117 5.45 -0.03 -3.33
C LEU A 117 5.33 1.29 -2.57
N ALA A 118 4.12 1.66 -2.25
CA ALA A 118 3.79 2.77 -1.36
C ALA A 118 2.53 2.44 -0.57
N GLY A 119 2.37 3.00 0.63
CA GLY A 119 1.18 2.71 1.42
C GLY A 119 1.28 3.04 2.90
N VAL A 120 0.19 2.87 3.59
CA VAL A 120 0.03 3.08 5.04
C VAL A 120 -0.64 1.85 5.68
N HIS A 121 -0.04 1.20 6.71
CA HIS A 121 1.13 1.70 7.45
C HIS A 121 2.42 1.00 7.01
N THR A 122 3.56 1.64 7.24
CA THR A 122 4.89 1.08 6.93
C THR A 122 5.12 -0.24 7.67
N SER A 123 4.80 -0.31 8.96
CA SER A 123 4.90 -1.51 9.80
C SER A 123 3.87 -2.60 9.46
N GLY A 124 2.81 -2.22 8.78
CA GLY A 124 1.73 -3.12 8.35
C GLY A 124 1.91 -3.60 6.91
N VAL A 125 1.09 -3.02 6.01
CA VAL A 125 1.00 -3.48 4.62
C VAL A 125 2.31 -3.36 3.85
N VAL A 126 3.09 -2.28 4.07
CA VAL A 126 4.34 -2.08 3.31
C VAL A 126 5.35 -3.16 3.67
N LEU A 127 5.69 -3.33 4.95
CA LEU A 127 6.62 -4.36 5.41
C LEU A 127 6.17 -5.77 5.02
N SER A 128 4.89 -6.07 5.22
CA SER A 128 4.33 -7.38 4.89
C SER A 128 4.39 -7.68 3.39
N THR A 129 4.18 -6.67 2.54
CA THR A 129 4.29 -6.81 1.09
C THR A 129 5.74 -7.00 0.66
N VAL A 130 6.68 -6.22 1.22
CA VAL A 130 8.12 -6.35 0.95
C VAL A 130 8.61 -7.75 1.26
N ARG A 131 8.25 -8.30 2.43
CA ARG A 131 8.64 -9.67 2.81
C ARG A 131 8.08 -10.72 1.85
N HIS A 132 6.78 -10.66 1.62
CA HIS A 132 6.11 -11.65 0.78
C HIS A 132 6.56 -11.58 -0.69
N ALA A 133 6.65 -10.38 -1.25
CA ALA A 133 7.12 -10.19 -2.62
C ALA A 133 8.61 -10.52 -2.80
N GLY A 134 9.42 -10.26 -1.77
CA GLY A 134 10.83 -10.69 -1.73
C GLY A 134 10.98 -12.21 -1.80
N ASP A 135 10.16 -12.94 -1.04
CA ASP A 135 10.15 -14.43 -1.05
C ASP A 135 9.60 -15.00 -2.37
N LEU A 136 8.93 -14.18 -3.19
CA LEU A 136 8.46 -14.51 -4.54
C LEU A 136 9.41 -14.01 -5.66
N ASP A 137 10.61 -13.59 -5.31
CA ASP A 137 11.68 -13.12 -6.21
C ASP A 137 11.35 -11.84 -7.01
N TYR A 138 10.42 -10.99 -6.54
CA TYR A 138 10.21 -9.68 -7.14
C TYR A 138 11.33 -8.70 -6.79
N ARG A 139 11.74 -7.88 -7.75
CA ARG A 139 12.54 -6.68 -7.48
C ARG A 139 11.66 -5.60 -6.84
N LEU A 140 12.14 -5.01 -5.76
CA LEU A 140 11.33 -4.12 -4.93
C LEU A 140 11.92 -2.71 -4.85
N VAL A 141 11.04 -1.74 -5.03
CA VAL A 141 11.29 -0.32 -4.79
C VAL A 141 10.22 0.16 -3.82
N VAL A 142 10.60 0.84 -2.75
CA VAL A 142 9.68 1.46 -1.79
C VAL A 142 9.82 2.96 -1.85
N VAL A 143 8.70 3.66 -2.08
CA VAL A 143 8.67 5.13 -2.19
C VAL A 143 8.38 5.70 -0.80
N ARG A 144 9.44 6.15 -0.12
CA ARG A 144 9.43 6.48 1.30
C ARG A 144 8.52 7.65 1.68
N ASP A 145 8.48 8.68 0.88
CA ASP A 145 7.67 9.89 1.09
C ASP A 145 6.18 9.66 0.81
N CYS A 146 5.84 8.52 0.19
CA CYS A 146 4.47 8.02 0.04
C CYS A 146 4.18 6.85 1.01
N CYS A 147 4.99 6.65 2.05
CA CYS A 147 4.72 5.71 3.14
C CYS A 147 4.57 6.47 4.45
N ALA A 148 3.76 5.97 5.36
CA ALA A 148 3.65 6.52 6.71
C ALA A 148 3.33 5.44 7.74
N ASP A 149 3.61 5.76 8.99
CA ASP A 149 3.27 4.95 10.15
C ASP A 149 2.85 5.88 11.29
N PRO A 150 1.93 5.47 12.19
CA PRO A 150 1.59 6.27 13.36
C PRO A 150 2.79 6.57 14.26
N ASP A 151 3.77 5.67 14.30
CA ASP A 151 5.01 5.79 15.05
C ASP A 151 6.16 6.18 14.09
N ALA A 152 6.66 7.41 14.24
CA ALA A 152 7.70 7.95 13.37
C ALA A 152 9.07 7.25 13.55
N GLU A 153 9.40 6.77 14.75
CA GLU A 153 10.65 6.04 15.00
C GLU A 153 10.60 4.66 14.36
N VAL A 154 9.47 3.97 14.50
CA VAL A 154 9.22 2.68 13.83
C VAL A 154 9.27 2.87 12.31
N HIS A 155 8.63 3.91 11.78
CA HIS A 155 8.66 4.23 10.35
C HIS A 155 10.09 4.37 9.82
N ALA A 156 10.89 5.23 10.45
CA ALA A 156 12.27 5.50 10.05
C ALA A 156 13.13 4.23 10.13
N MET A 157 13.07 3.52 11.26
CA MET A 157 13.82 2.28 11.47
C MET A 157 13.47 1.20 10.44
N LEU A 158 12.18 1.05 10.13
CA LEU A 158 11.74 0.07 9.13
C LEU A 158 12.27 0.40 7.74
N LEU A 159 12.17 1.64 7.30
CA LEU A 159 12.65 2.04 5.97
C LEU A 159 14.17 1.95 5.85
N ASP A 160 14.90 2.51 6.83
CA ASP A 160 16.33 2.70 6.71
C ASP A 160 17.14 1.44 7.07
N ILE A 161 16.61 0.58 7.93
CA ILE A 161 17.35 -0.59 8.45
C ILE A 161 16.77 -1.91 7.96
N VAL A 162 15.45 -2.06 7.93
CA VAL A 162 14.81 -3.36 7.69
C VAL A 162 14.47 -3.53 6.20
N ILE A 163 13.70 -2.61 5.65
CA ILE A 163 13.21 -2.67 4.27
C ILE A 163 14.36 -2.46 3.27
N ALA A 164 15.30 -1.58 3.58
CA ALA A 164 16.49 -1.33 2.75
C ALA A 164 17.37 -2.56 2.50
N LYS A 165 17.18 -3.64 3.25
CA LYS A 165 17.86 -4.93 2.99
C LYS A 165 17.27 -5.73 1.84
N GLN A 166 16.02 -5.44 1.44
CA GLN A 166 15.28 -6.20 0.44
C GLN A 166 14.74 -5.34 -0.71
N ALA A 167 14.69 -4.02 -0.53
CA ALA A 167 14.14 -3.08 -1.49
C ALA A 167 15.04 -1.85 -1.64
N ALA A 168 15.05 -1.24 -2.82
CA ALA A 168 15.55 0.12 -2.97
C ALA A 168 14.53 1.08 -2.33
N VAL A 169 14.98 1.88 -1.36
CA VAL A 169 14.13 2.89 -0.71
C VAL A 169 14.47 4.25 -1.33
N VAL A 170 13.49 4.85 -2.00
CA VAL A 170 13.67 6.09 -2.78
C VAL A 170 12.55 7.09 -2.46
N THR A 171 12.75 8.33 -2.85
CA THR A 171 11.69 9.35 -2.87
C THR A 171 10.93 9.34 -4.20
N THR A 172 9.76 10.00 -4.24
CA THR A 172 9.00 10.20 -5.48
C THR A 172 9.85 10.90 -6.55
N ALA A 173 10.64 11.90 -6.16
CA ALA A 173 11.52 12.64 -7.06
C ALA A 173 12.65 11.76 -7.65
N GLU A 174 13.28 10.92 -6.84
CA GLU A 174 14.30 9.97 -7.28
C GLU A 174 13.73 8.92 -8.23
N LEU A 175 12.53 8.40 -7.94
CA LEU A 175 11.84 7.47 -8.84
C LEU A 175 11.53 8.13 -10.19
N ALA A 176 10.99 9.35 -10.19
CA ALA A 176 10.68 10.09 -11.42
C ALA A 176 11.94 10.32 -12.26
N GLY A 177 13.05 10.73 -11.63
CA GLY A 177 14.34 10.90 -12.29
C GLY A 177 14.87 9.61 -12.93
N ALA A 178 14.73 8.46 -12.22
CA ALA A 178 15.16 7.16 -12.73
C ALA A 178 14.31 6.65 -13.91
N LEU A 179 13.03 7.01 -13.96
CA LEU A 179 12.14 6.62 -15.05
C LEU A 179 12.36 7.48 -16.30
N THR A 180 12.62 8.78 -16.15
CA THR A 180 12.90 9.70 -17.28
C THR A 180 14.28 9.49 -17.87
N GLY A 181 15.31 9.13 -17.09
CA GLY A 181 16.68 8.85 -17.55
C GLY A 181 16.84 7.57 -18.39
N ARG A 182 15.81 6.76 -18.55
CA ARG A 182 15.79 5.54 -19.40
C ARG A 182 15.33 5.79 -20.84
N SER A 183 14.96 7.02 -21.18
CA SER A 183 14.48 7.41 -22.52
C SER A 183 15.60 7.91 -23.46
N SER A 184 16.86 7.59 -23.16
CA SER A 184 18.04 8.02 -23.96
C SER A 184 18.80 6.82 -24.52
#